data_9b2a2ee6b29fb35cd42e29195cfaede0
#
_entry.id   9b2a2ee6b29fb35cd42e29195cfaede0
#
_cell.length_a   1.000
_cell.length_b   1.000
_cell.length_c   1.000
_cell.angle_alpha   90.00
_cell.angle_beta   90.00
_cell.angle_gamma   90.00
#
_symmetry.space_group_name_H-M   'P 1'
#
loop_
_entity.id
_entity.type
_entity.pdbx_description
1 polymer ?
#
loop_
_entity_poly.entity_id
_entity_poly.type
_entity_poly.pdbx_seq_one_letter_code
_entity_poly.pdbx_strand_id
1 'polypeptide(L)'
;MLSIEEIKLLIEKLEKAKATDFQELIDTNLKVLKDLELAVDANNKETIARLDKPEAWFARDLEKKRIKPIVDQMLYRSIQTKIFQFQRTSSSSTSGGLYNSLEIGPGTGMFSKEFRSWRLNYFLDILPEVENKIRRRFPPLHQKYLKFFRTRETECSNIPQGSCNFIFSWDTFVFFTQRHVQQYLHDIKRVLVPGGYCFIQYADCHYDHDLHEAKRGYWNYNTKTEMTRIIEEEGYEGDEMN
;
A
#
# COMPACT_ATOMS: atom_id res chain seq x y z
N MET A 1 17.57 -2.60 -4.69
CA MET A 1 16.96 -3.79 -5.32
C MET A 1 18.02 -4.40 -6.21
N LEU A 2 18.24 -5.71 -6.12
CA LEU A 2 19.15 -6.39 -7.03
C LEU A 2 18.57 -6.36 -8.44
N SER A 3 19.41 -6.09 -9.44
CA SER A 3 19.04 -6.23 -10.84
C SER A 3 18.89 -7.72 -11.21
N ILE A 4 18.19 -8.01 -12.30
CA ILE A 4 18.07 -9.40 -12.81
C ILE A 4 19.44 -10.02 -13.05
N GLU A 5 20.40 -9.26 -13.56
CA GLU A 5 21.78 -9.71 -13.78
C GLU A 5 22.51 -10.07 -12.49
N GLU A 6 22.32 -9.27 -11.43
CA GLU A 6 22.87 -9.59 -10.11
C GLU A 6 22.26 -10.84 -9.51
N ILE A 7 20.94 -11.04 -9.67
CA ILE A 7 20.25 -12.27 -9.24
C ILE A 7 20.78 -13.49 -10.00
N LYS A 8 20.92 -13.41 -11.31
CA LYS A 8 21.50 -14.50 -12.14
C LYS A 8 22.92 -14.84 -11.73
N LEU A 9 23.74 -13.84 -11.46
CA LEU A 9 25.12 -14.04 -10.98
C LEU A 9 25.15 -14.72 -9.61
N LEU A 10 24.22 -14.38 -8.70
CA LEU A 10 24.09 -15.04 -7.41
C LEU A 10 23.63 -16.49 -7.54
N ILE A 11 22.68 -16.77 -8.42
CA ILE A 11 22.24 -18.13 -8.74
C ILE A 11 23.43 -18.97 -9.24
N GLU A 12 24.20 -18.45 -10.20
CA GLU A 12 25.38 -19.15 -10.75
C GLU A 12 26.45 -19.42 -9.68
N LYS A 13 26.71 -18.46 -8.77
CA LYS A 13 27.63 -18.64 -7.65
C LYS A 13 27.17 -19.72 -6.67
N LEU A 14 25.87 -19.76 -6.34
CA LEU A 14 25.30 -20.77 -5.46
C LEU A 14 25.27 -22.17 -6.12
N GLU A 15 25.03 -22.25 -7.41
CA GLU A 15 25.10 -23.53 -8.17
C GLU A 15 26.52 -24.09 -8.20
N LYS A 16 27.53 -23.24 -8.29
CA LYS A 16 28.95 -23.64 -8.19
C LYS A 16 29.38 -24.04 -6.77
N ALA A 17 28.72 -23.53 -5.74
CA ALA A 17 29.02 -23.83 -4.33
C ALA A 17 28.43 -25.16 -3.82
N LYS A 18 27.68 -25.90 -4.63
CA LYS A 18 26.97 -27.15 -4.29
C LYS A 18 27.82 -28.34 -3.81
N ALA A 19 29.15 -28.17 -3.68
CA ALA A 19 30.07 -29.23 -3.30
C ALA A 19 30.37 -29.32 -1.79
N THR A 20 29.64 -28.62 -0.92
CA THR A 20 29.93 -28.54 0.51
C THR A 20 28.76 -29.00 1.39
N ASP A 21 29.02 -29.22 2.70
CA ASP A 21 28.09 -29.74 3.71
C ASP A 21 26.83 -28.91 3.99
N PHE A 22 26.60 -27.83 3.24
CA PHE A 22 25.44 -26.95 3.36
C PHE A 22 24.43 -27.09 2.22
N GLN A 23 24.31 -28.27 1.63
CA GLN A 23 23.54 -28.49 0.42
C GLN A 23 22.05 -28.07 0.56
N GLU A 24 21.41 -28.40 1.68
CA GLU A 24 20.01 -28.04 1.90
C GLU A 24 19.77 -26.53 1.97
N LEU A 25 20.68 -25.81 2.62
CA LEU A 25 20.64 -24.35 2.70
C LEU A 25 20.86 -23.70 1.33
N ILE A 26 21.80 -24.24 0.56
CA ILE A 26 22.07 -23.78 -0.81
C ILE A 26 20.87 -24.01 -1.71
N ASP A 27 20.24 -25.17 -1.66
CA ASP A 27 19.09 -25.51 -2.47
C ASP A 27 17.87 -24.63 -2.12
N THR A 28 17.68 -24.33 -0.83
CA THR A 28 16.65 -23.40 -0.38
C THR A 28 16.88 -21.99 -0.90
N ASN A 29 18.10 -21.47 -0.78
CA ASN A 29 18.42 -20.13 -1.26
C ASN A 29 18.35 -20.03 -2.79
N LEU A 30 18.79 -21.07 -3.51
CA LEU A 30 18.65 -21.14 -4.97
C LEU A 30 17.18 -21.10 -5.40
N LYS A 31 16.31 -21.81 -4.70
CA LYS A 31 14.89 -21.79 -4.99
C LYS A 31 14.31 -20.38 -4.80
N VAL A 32 14.62 -19.75 -3.68
CA VAL A 32 14.19 -18.37 -3.39
C VAL A 32 14.67 -17.39 -4.45
N LEU A 33 15.94 -17.49 -4.89
CA LEU A 33 16.49 -16.61 -5.92
C LEU A 33 15.84 -16.83 -7.29
N LYS A 34 15.56 -18.08 -7.66
CA LYS A 34 14.83 -18.41 -8.92
C LYS A 34 13.40 -17.89 -8.88
N ASP A 35 12.72 -18.04 -7.75
CA ASP A 35 11.39 -17.49 -7.56
C ASP A 35 11.40 -15.95 -7.64
N LEU A 36 12.42 -15.29 -7.07
CA LEU A 36 12.63 -13.85 -7.17
C LEU A 36 12.92 -13.39 -8.60
N GLU A 37 13.77 -14.10 -9.34
CA GLU A 37 14.03 -13.79 -10.77
C GLU A 37 12.75 -13.80 -11.58
N LEU A 38 11.93 -14.86 -11.44
CA LEU A 38 10.65 -14.98 -12.11
C LEU A 38 9.68 -13.87 -11.71
N ALA A 39 9.65 -13.51 -10.41
CA ALA A 39 8.79 -12.45 -9.91
C ALA A 39 9.19 -11.06 -10.40
N VAL A 40 10.49 -10.77 -10.43
CA VAL A 40 11.00 -9.49 -10.96
C VAL A 40 10.68 -9.37 -12.45
N ASP A 41 10.86 -10.45 -13.23
CA ASP A 41 10.54 -10.45 -14.67
C ASP A 41 9.03 -10.29 -14.92
N ALA A 42 8.21 -11.01 -14.16
CA ALA A 42 6.75 -10.89 -14.24
C ALA A 42 6.26 -9.49 -13.82
N ASN A 43 6.83 -8.95 -12.75
CA ASN A 43 6.49 -7.60 -12.27
C ASN A 43 6.90 -6.50 -13.24
N ASN A 44 8.04 -6.66 -13.92
CA ASN A 44 8.47 -5.74 -14.96
C ASN A 44 7.49 -5.76 -16.16
N LYS A 45 7.05 -6.95 -16.61
CA LYS A 45 6.08 -7.08 -17.70
C LYS A 45 4.72 -6.48 -17.33
N GLU A 46 4.25 -6.74 -16.11
CA GLU A 46 2.98 -6.19 -15.62
C GLU A 46 3.06 -4.69 -15.37
N THR A 47 4.19 -4.20 -14.87
CA THR A 47 4.43 -2.74 -14.69
C THR A 47 4.41 -2.02 -16.02
N ILE A 48 5.01 -2.59 -17.07
CA ILE A 48 4.94 -2.04 -18.43
C ILE A 48 3.49 -2.02 -18.92
N ALA A 49 2.75 -3.12 -18.75
CA ALA A 49 1.35 -3.19 -19.15
C ALA A 49 0.45 -2.19 -18.39
N ARG A 50 0.77 -1.90 -17.12
CA ARG A 50 0.06 -0.88 -16.32
C ARG A 50 0.34 0.53 -16.83
N LEU A 51 1.59 0.81 -17.20
CA LEU A 51 2.00 2.11 -17.75
C LEU A 51 1.36 2.37 -19.11
N ASP A 52 1.25 1.33 -19.96
CA ASP A 52 0.66 1.44 -21.29
C ASP A 52 -0.87 1.55 -21.25
N LYS A 53 -1.54 0.85 -20.34
CA LYS A 53 -3.03 0.81 -20.22
C LYS A 53 -3.51 0.77 -18.77
N PRO A 54 -3.27 1.81 -17.98
CA PRO A 54 -3.61 1.82 -16.56
C PRO A 54 -5.12 1.65 -16.31
N GLU A 55 -5.98 2.18 -17.19
CA GLU A 55 -7.44 2.06 -17.05
C GLU A 55 -7.95 0.63 -17.24
N ALA A 56 -7.41 -0.11 -18.20
CA ALA A 56 -7.79 -1.49 -18.47
C ALA A 56 -7.37 -2.42 -17.33
N TRP A 57 -6.19 -2.18 -16.73
CA TRP A 57 -5.72 -2.92 -15.57
C TRP A 57 -6.63 -2.67 -14.35
N PHE A 58 -6.97 -1.42 -14.11
CA PHE A 58 -7.84 -0.99 -13.03
C PHE A 58 -9.27 -1.56 -13.15
N ALA A 59 -9.83 -1.60 -14.36
CA ALA A 59 -11.13 -2.20 -14.64
C ALA A 59 -11.12 -3.73 -14.38
N ARG A 60 -10.06 -4.41 -14.79
CA ARG A 60 -9.88 -5.86 -14.60
C ARG A 60 -9.76 -6.24 -13.12
N ASP A 61 -9.08 -5.42 -12.31
CA ASP A 61 -8.95 -5.63 -10.88
C ASP A 61 -10.30 -5.44 -10.16
N LEU A 62 -11.06 -4.44 -10.57
CA LEU A 62 -12.42 -4.23 -10.06
C LEU A 62 -13.39 -5.37 -10.40
N GLU A 63 -13.24 -6.00 -11.56
CA GLU A 63 -14.06 -7.17 -11.95
C GLU A 63 -13.75 -8.38 -11.09
N LYS A 64 -12.47 -8.65 -10.79
CA LYS A 64 -12.07 -9.72 -9.88
C LYS A 64 -12.62 -9.52 -8.46
N LYS A 65 -12.69 -8.30 -7.98
CA LYS A 65 -13.24 -7.96 -6.65
C LYS A 65 -14.76 -8.15 -6.54
N ARG A 66 -15.49 -8.22 -7.65
CA ARG A 66 -16.92 -8.55 -7.63
C ARG A 66 -17.23 -9.99 -7.21
N ILE A 67 -16.26 -10.88 -7.26
CA ILE A 67 -16.45 -12.34 -7.08
C ILE A 67 -16.36 -12.82 -5.62
N LYS A 68 -16.01 -11.97 -4.63
CA LYS A 68 -15.93 -12.34 -3.21
C LYS A 68 -16.82 -11.44 -2.31
N PRO A 69 -18.16 -11.47 -2.40
CA PRO A 69 -18.97 -10.47 -1.73
C PRO A 69 -19.06 -10.61 -0.21
N ILE A 70 -18.83 -11.79 0.38
CA ILE A 70 -19.06 -12.03 1.82
C ILE A 70 -17.80 -11.70 2.65
N VAL A 71 -16.64 -12.16 2.24
CA VAL A 71 -15.37 -11.85 2.93
C VAL A 71 -15.07 -10.36 2.85
N ASP A 72 -15.28 -9.76 1.68
CA ASP A 72 -15.10 -8.33 1.47
C ASP A 72 -16.03 -7.47 2.33
N GLN A 73 -17.25 -7.92 2.63
CA GLN A 73 -18.17 -7.19 3.52
C GLN A 73 -17.72 -7.22 4.98
N MET A 74 -17.24 -8.35 5.47
CA MET A 74 -16.75 -8.45 6.86
C MET A 74 -15.49 -7.59 7.03
N LEU A 75 -14.54 -7.69 6.11
CA LEU A 75 -13.32 -6.91 6.08
C LEU A 75 -13.63 -5.42 5.97
N TYR A 76 -14.51 -5.04 5.04
CA TYR A 76 -14.96 -3.65 4.89
C TYR A 76 -15.55 -3.10 6.19
N ARG A 77 -16.42 -3.86 6.86
CA ARG A 77 -17.02 -3.46 8.14
C ARG A 77 -15.98 -3.35 9.26
N SER A 78 -14.99 -4.23 9.28
CA SER A 78 -13.90 -4.17 10.25
C SER A 78 -13.10 -2.86 10.09
N ILE A 79 -12.71 -2.54 8.86
CA ILE A 79 -11.98 -1.31 8.54
C ILE A 79 -12.83 -0.08 8.86
N GLN A 80 -14.10 -0.07 8.46
CA GLN A 80 -15.05 1.00 8.77
C GLN A 80 -15.19 1.21 10.28
N THR A 81 -15.24 0.13 11.05
CA THR A 81 -15.30 0.19 12.51
C THR A 81 -14.04 0.82 13.09
N LYS A 82 -12.85 0.50 12.57
CA LYS A 82 -11.59 1.10 13.02
C LYS A 82 -11.51 2.59 12.70
N ILE A 83 -11.88 3.00 11.49
CA ILE A 83 -11.98 4.42 11.11
C ILE A 83 -12.92 5.15 12.09
N PHE A 84 -14.06 4.55 12.39
CA PHE A 84 -15.04 5.13 13.31
C PHE A 84 -14.54 5.17 14.77
N GLN A 85 -13.86 4.13 15.24
CA GLN A 85 -13.23 4.11 16.56
C GLN A 85 -12.20 5.22 16.68
N PHE A 86 -11.36 5.39 15.67
CA PHE A 86 -10.40 6.49 15.63
C PHE A 86 -11.08 7.86 15.73
N GLN A 87 -12.15 8.10 14.99
CA GLN A 87 -12.94 9.33 15.07
C GLN A 87 -13.44 9.59 16.49
N ARG A 88 -13.91 8.56 17.19
CA ARG A 88 -14.46 8.70 18.55
C ARG A 88 -13.39 8.96 19.61
N THR A 89 -12.30 8.21 19.58
CA THR A 89 -11.21 8.37 20.57
C THR A 89 -10.53 9.74 20.45
N SER A 90 -10.40 10.21 19.23
CA SER A 90 -9.81 11.53 18.96
C SER A 90 -10.75 12.69 19.27
N SER A 91 -12.06 12.49 19.30
CA SER A 91 -13.05 13.54 19.63
C SER A 91 -13.03 13.98 21.09
N SER A 92 -12.34 13.25 21.98
CA SER A 92 -12.18 13.61 23.39
C SER A 92 -11.09 14.66 23.63
N SER A 93 -10.28 14.98 22.63
CA SER A 93 -9.27 16.03 22.73
C SER A 93 -9.83 17.39 22.29
N THR A 94 -9.38 18.43 22.97
CA THR A 94 -9.85 19.83 23.01
C THR A 94 -10.01 20.58 21.67
N SER A 95 -9.86 19.96 20.53
CA SER A 95 -9.85 20.60 19.20
C SER A 95 -11.18 20.57 18.43
N GLY A 96 -12.29 20.26 19.07
CA GLY A 96 -13.62 20.41 18.44
C GLY A 96 -13.89 19.49 17.24
N GLY A 97 -13.20 18.34 17.11
CA GLY A 97 -13.57 17.29 16.13
C GLY A 97 -13.26 17.61 14.67
N LEU A 98 -12.37 18.54 14.38
CA LEU A 98 -12.02 18.95 13.01
C LEU A 98 -10.78 18.19 12.51
N TYR A 99 -10.96 16.94 12.09
CA TYR A 99 -9.88 16.10 11.58
C TYR A 99 -9.71 16.20 10.07
N ASN A 100 -8.48 16.08 9.63
CA ASN A 100 -8.12 15.98 8.22
C ASN A 100 -7.62 14.55 7.93
N SER A 101 -8.05 14.00 6.81
CA SER A 101 -7.58 12.69 6.33
C SER A 101 -6.74 12.82 5.06
N LEU A 102 -5.85 11.87 4.84
CA LEU A 102 -5.21 11.63 3.56
C LEU A 102 -5.47 10.18 3.15
N GLU A 103 -6.02 9.97 1.97
CA GLU A 103 -6.12 8.65 1.34
C GLU A 103 -5.10 8.55 0.20
N ILE A 104 -4.19 7.56 0.32
CA ILE A 104 -3.16 7.28 -0.68
C ILE A 104 -3.66 6.13 -1.56
N GLY A 105 -3.75 6.36 -2.88
CA GLY A 105 -4.27 5.40 -3.83
C GLY A 105 -5.76 5.12 -3.65
N PRO A 106 -6.64 6.14 -3.59
CA PRO A 106 -8.07 5.96 -3.36
C PRO A 106 -8.79 5.17 -4.45
N GLY A 107 -8.21 5.09 -5.63
CA GLY A 107 -8.75 4.34 -6.75
C GLY A 107 -10.18 4.77 -7.13
N THR A 108 -11.15 3.87 -6.94
CA THR A 108 -12.57 4.20 -7.18
C THR A 108 -13.26 4.87 -6.00
N GLY A 109 -12.56 5.09 -4.88
CA GLY A 109 -13.10 5.71 -3.69
C GLY A 109 -13.99 4.79 -2.85
N MET A 110 -13.67 3.53 -2.78
CA MET A 110 -14.45 2.56 -2.01
C MET A 110 -14.54 2.98 -0.53
N PHE A 111 -13.42 3.38 0.06
CA PHE A 111 -13.33 3.85 1.43
C PHE A 111 -13.46 5.37 1.57
N SER A 112 -13.22 6.14 0.51
CA SER A 112 -13.24 7.61 0.55
C SER A 112 -14.51 8.19 1.18
N LYS A 113 -15.66 7.55 0.98
CA LYS A 113 -16.95 7.99 1.54
C LYS A 113 -17.00 7.93 3.07
N GLU A 114 -16.15 7.13 3.72
CA GLU A 114 -16.08 7.01 5.19
C GLU A 114 -15.49 8.27 5.84
N PHE A 115 -14.77 9.07 5.05
CA PHE A 115 -14.17 10.33 5.49
C PHE A 115 -15.06 11.56 5.25
N ARG A 116 -16.35 11.39 4.89
CA ARG A 116 -17.25 12.51 4.60
C ARG A 116 -17.48 13.48 5.75
N SER A 117 -17.40 13.01 6.99
CA SER A 117 -17.55 13.84 8.19
C SER A 117 -16.29 14.58 8.58
N TRP A 118 -15.17 14.37 7.88
CA TRP A 118 -13.91 14.99 8.18
C TRP A 118 -13.85 16.40 7.58
N ARG A 119 -13.05 17.28 8.21
CA ARG A 119 -12.93 18.68 7.83
C ARG A 119 -12.34 18.85 6.43
N LEU A 120 -11.18 18.20 6.18
CA LEU A 120 -10.52 18.18 4.88
C LEU A 120 -10.16 16.74 4.54
N ASN A 121 -10.36 16.41 3.29
CA ASN A 121 -9.98 15.12 2.75
C ASN A 121 -8.98 15.34 1.63
N TYR A 122 -7.75 14.91 1.87
CA TYR A 122 -6.69 14.89 0.89
C TYR A 122 -6.71 13.53 0.17
N PHE A 123 -6.50 13.55 -1.12
CA PHE A 123 -6.40 12.36 -1.97
C PHE A 123 -5.12 12.45 -2.77
N LEU A 124 -4.30 11.41 -2.73
CA LEU A 124 -3.05 11.30 -3.43
C LEU A 124 -3.09 10.10 -4.36
N ASP A 125 -2.92 10.31 -5.66
CA ASP A 125 -2.90 9.23 -6.66
C ASP A 125 -1.96 9.57 -7.82
N ILE A 126 -1.56 8.56 -8.57
CA ILE A 126 -0.82 8.72 -9.83
C ILE A 126 -1.74 9.02 -11.01
N LEU A 127 -3.03 8.66 -10.91
CA LEU A 127 -4.00 8.73 -11.99
C LEU A 127 -4.88 9.99 -11.87
N PRO A 128 -4.92 10.85 -12.89
CA PRO A 128 -5.68 12.10 -12.86
C PRO A 128 -7.20 11.88 -12.82
N GLU A 129 -7.71 10.80 -13.41
CA GLU A 129 -9.14 10.48 -13.45
C GLU A 129 -9.75 10.09 -12.11
N VAL A 130 -8.91 9.77 -11.11
CA VAL A 130 -9.35 9.45 -9.75
C VAL A 130 -10.13 10.59 -9.14
N GLU A 131 -9.72 11.82 -9.35
CA GLU A 131 -10.44 13.01 -8.85
C GLU A 131 -11.92 12.97 -9.24
N ASN A 132 -12.24 12.74 -10.50
CA ASN A 132 -13.62 12.70 -10.98
C ASN A 132 -14.41 11.54 -10.37
N LYS A 133 -13.76 10.39 -10.15
CA LYS A 133 -14.40 9.21 -9.52
C LYS A 133 -14.73 9.49 -8.06
N ILE A 134 -13.81 10.09 -7.32
CA ILE A 134 -13.98 10.42 -5.91
C ILE A 134 -15.04 11.52 -5.73
N ARG A 135 -14.98 12.59 -6.51
CA ARG A 135 -15.92 13.70 -6.40
C ARG A 135 -17.38 13.24 -6.51
N ARG A 136 -17.67 12.28 -7.39
CA ARG A 136 -19.03 11.71 -7.54
C ARG A 136 -19.54 10.97 -6.29
N ARG A 137 -18.67 10.59 -5.36
CA ARG A 137 -19.02 9.90 -4.13
C ARG A 137 -19.36 10.85 -2.98
N PHE A 138 -19.07 12.14 -3.15
CA PHE A 138 -19.32 13.15 -2.13
C PHE A 138 -20.44 14.09 -2.53
N PRO A 139 -21.30 14.50 -1.56
CA PRO A 139 -22.33 15.50 -1.82
C PRO A 139 -21.73 16.81 -2.30
N PRO A 140 -22.47 17.63 -3.10
CA PRO A 140 -21.99 18.90 -3.62
C PRO A 140 -21.42 19.84 -2.57
N LEU A 141 -22.03 19.89 -1.38
CA LEU A 141 -21.59 20.73 -0.26
C LEU A 141 -20.22 20.34 0.30
N HIS A 142 -19.79 19.09 0.11
CA HIS A 142 -18.49 18.60 0.56
C HIS A 142 -17.36 18.82 -0.45
N GLN A 143 -17.68 19.12 -1.70
CA GLN A 143 -16.70 19.25 -2.79
C GLN A 143 -15.58 20.24 -2.49
N LYS A 144 -15.87 21.32 -1.77
CA LYS A 144 -14.88 22.35 -1.38
C LYS A 144 -13.84 21.87 -0.38
N TYR A 145 -14.12 20.78 0.33
CA TYR A 145 -13.25 20.18 1.34
C TYR A 145 -12.38 19.04 0.79
N LEU A 146 -12.52 18.70 -0.49
CA LEU A 146 -11.73 17.68 -1.17
C LEU A 146 -10.52 18.34 -1.82
N LYS A 147 -9.34 17.82 -1.54
CA LYS A 147 -8.07 18.26 -2.11
C LYS A 147 -7.38 17.10 -2.80
N PHE A 148 -7.09 17.27 -4.07
CA PHE A 148 -6.48 16.23 -4.89
C PHE A 148 -5.05 16.61 -5.23
N PHE A 149 -4.16 15.65 -5.03
CA PHE A 149 -2.75 15.77 -5.34
C PHE A 149 -2.33 14.61 -6.22
N ARG A 150 -1.44 14.90 -7.14
CA ARG A 150 -0.87 13.90 -8.01
C ARG A 150 0.58 13.68 -7.63
N THR A 151 0.96 12.42 -7.48
CA THR A 151 2.36 12.02 -7.34
C THR A 151 2.82 11.27 -8.59
N ARG A 152 4.11 11.30 -8.85
CA ARG A 152 4.77 10.48 -9.88
C ARG A 152 5.66 9.42 -9.24
N GLU A 153 5.98 9.61 -7.98
CA GLU A 153 6.87 8.78 -7.17
C GLU A 153 6.20 8.44 -5.82
N THR A 154 6.99 7.92 -4.91
CA THR A 154 6.54 7.51 -3.57
C THR A 154 6.64 8.67 -2.58
N GLU A 155 5.94 9.76 -2.85
CA GLU A 155 6.04 10.99 -2.06
C GLU A 155 4.69 11.65 -1.76
N CYS A 156 4.62 12.31 -0.62
CA CYS A 156 3.53 13.19 -0.21
C CYS A 156 3.97 14.67 -0.19
N SER A 157 5.00 15.04 -0.96
CA SER A 157 5.68 16.34 -0.88
C SER A 157 4.74 17.54 -1.05
N ASN A 158 3.67 17.37 -1.84
CA ASN A 158 2.66 18.39 -2.09
C ASN A 158 1.62 18.52 -0.95
N ILE A 159 1.59 17.59 0.01
CA ILE A 159 0.69 17.66 1.15
C ILE A 159 1.33 18.53 2.24
N PRO A 160 0.60 19.49 2.84
CA PRO A 160 1.16 20.34 3.87
C PRO A 160 1.67 19.56 5.09
N GLN A 161 2.78 19.99 5.67
CA GLN A 161 3.36 19.38 6.86
C GLN A 161 2.39 19.48 8.04
N GLY A 162 2.32 18.40 8.85
CA GLY A 162 1.50 18.38 10.07
C GLY A 162 0.02 18.67 9.80
N SER A 163 -0.50 18.27 8.64
CA SER A 163 -1.85 18.60 8.21
C SER A 163 -2.87 17.49 8.39
N CYS A 164 -2.44 16.25 8.55
CA CYS A 164 -3.31 15.08 8.61
C CYS A 164 -3.32 14.42 9.98
N ASN A 165 -4.50 14.10 10.47
CA ASN A 165 -4.70 13.34 11.70
C ASN A 165 -4.72 11.83 11.42
N PHE A 166 -5.15 11.46 10.22
CA PHE A 166 -5.27 10.07 9.82
C PHE A 166 -4.88 9.91 8.35
N ILE A 167 -4.01 8.95 8.09
CA ILE A 167 -3.61 8.56 6.74
C ILE A 167 -4.08 7.14 6.50
N PHE A 168 -4.68 6.92 5.36
CA PHE A 168 -5.28 5.65 4.97
C PHE A 168 -4.81 5.22 3.59
N SER A 169 -4.47 3.94 3.46
CA SER A 169 -4.20 3.34 2.18
C SER A 169 -4.64 1.89 2.16
N TRP A 170 -5.44 1.55 1.16
CA TRP A 170 -5.92 0.21 0.92
C TRP A 170 -5.62 -0.22 -0.51
N ASP A 171 -5.13 -1.46 -0.69
CA ASP A 171 -4.84 -2.04 -2.01
C ASP A 171 -3.82 -1.24 -2.86
N THR A 172 -2.96 -0.47 -2.20
CA THR A 172 -1.94 0.35 -2.87
C THR A 172 -0.53 -0.07 -2.48
N PHE A 173 -0.28 -0.27 -1.18
CA PHE A 173 1.05 -0.66 -0.70
C PHE A 173 1.42 -2.11 -1.07
N VAL A 174 0.47 -2.92 -1.51
CA VAL A 174 0.73 -4.24 -2.10
C VAL A 174 1.62 -4.17 -3.36
N PHE A 175 1.63 -3.03 -4.05
CA PHE A 175 2.41 -2.81 -5.27
C PHE A 175 3.81 -2.23 -4.99
N PHE A 176 4.12 -1.88 -3.76
CA PHE A 176 5.35 -1.19 -3.41
C PHE A 176 6.41 -2.14 -2.91
N THR A 177 7.63 -1.94 -3.39
CA THR A 177 8.81 -2.58 -2.80
C THR A 177 9.06 -2.02 -1.41
N GLN A 178 9.84 -2.72 -0.59
CA GLN A 178 10.24 -2.27 0.75
C GLN A 178 10.84 -0.86 0.73
N ARG A 179 11.68 -0.56 -0.26
CA ARG A 179 12.24 0.78 -0.44
C ARG A 179 11.17 1.84 -0.66
N HIS A 180 10.17 1.56 -1.49
CA HIS A 180 9.05 2.49 -1.73
C HIS A 180 8.20 2.66 -0.48
N VAL A 181 7.96 1.59 0.26
CA VAL A 181 7.24 1.65 1.55
C VAL A 181 8.00 2.54 2.53
N GLN A 182 9.32 2.34 2.68
CA GLN A 182 10.15 3.16 3.56
C GLN A 182 10.12 4.64 3.17
N GLN A 183 10.25 4.96 1.89
CA GLN A 183 10.16 6.33 1.39
C GLN A 183 8.80 6.96 1.72
N TYR A 184 7.70 6.24 1.50
CA TYR A 184 6.37 6.72 1.85
C TYR A 184 6.22 6.94 3.36
N LEU A 185 6.64 5.99 4.19
CA LEU A 185 6.55 6.13 5.64
C LEU A 185 7.36 7.33 6.15
N HIS A 186 8.56 7.54 5.60
CA HIS A 186 9.36 8.72 5.91
C HIS A 186 8.59 10.02 5.62
N ASP A 187 7.97 10.12 4.47
CA ASP A 187 7.25 11.32 4.04
C ASP A 187 5.88 11.47 4.74
N ILE A 188 5.17 10.36 5.00
CA ILE A 188 3.94 10.31 5.81
C ILE A 188 4.16 10.90 7.20
N LYS A 189 5.31 10.63 7.83
CA LYS A 189 5.68 11.18 9.14
C LYS A 189 5.68 12.71 9.16
N ARG A 190 6.12 13.32 8.08
CA ARG A 190 6.09 14.77 7.90
C ARG A 190 4.66 15.32 7.81
N VAL A 191 3.78 14.58 7.17
CA VAL A 191 2.39 14.98 6.90
C VAL A 191 1.48 14.77 8.12
N LEU A 192 1.76 13.78 8.96
CA LEU A 192 1.01 13.50 10.18
C LEU A 192 1.21 14.61 11.22
N VAL A 193 0.12 14.93 11.94
CA VAL A 193 0.22 15.67 13.19
C VAL A 193 0.84 14.78 14.27
N PRO A 194 1.45 15.35 15.33
CA PRO A 194 1.87 14.57 16.50
C PRO A 194 0.69 13.76 17.08
N GLY A 195 0.89 12.45 17.28
CA GLY A 195 -0.16 11.52 17.72
C GLY A 195 -1.19 11.18 16.62
N GLY A 196 -0.91 11.51 15.36
CA GLY A 196 -1.70 11.07 14.22
C GLY A 196 -1.45 9.59 13.89
N TYR A 197 -2.39 8.99 13.15
CA TYR A 197 -2.36 7.58 12.81
C TYR A 197 -2.24 7.36 11.30
N CYS A 198 -1.50 6.30 10.93
CA CYS A 198 -1.45 5.81 9.57
C CYS A 198 -1.96 4.37 9.54
N PHE A 199 -2.92 4.09 8.67
CA PHE A 199 -3.38 2.74 8.37
C PHE A 199 -3.00 2.40 6.93
N ILE A 200 -2.16 1.40 6.77
CA ILE A 200 -1.76 0.88 5.45
C ILE A 200 -2.01 -0.63 5.39
N GLN A 201 -2.54 -1.10 4.27
CA GLN A 201 -2.63 -2.51 3.97
C GLN A 201 -1.52 -2.87 2.98
N TYR A 202 -0.76 -3.90 3.29
CA TYR A 202 0.31 -4.46 2.46
C TYR A 202 0.07 -5.95 2.21
N ALA A 203 0.78 -6.54 1.26
CA ALA A 203 0.81 -7.97 1.04
C ALA A 203 1.80 -8.63 2.00
N ASP A 204 1.41 -9.71 2.66
CA ASP A 204 2.31 -10.53 3.47
C ASP A 204 2.51 -11.90 2.84
N CYS A 205 3.68 -12.11 2.24
CA CYS A 205 4.03 -13.34 1.53
C CYS A 205 4.22 -14.57 2.45
N HIS A 206 3.98 -14.46 3.76
CA HIS A 206 3.79 -15.62 4.61
C HIS A 206 2.43 -16.30 4.37
N TYR A 207 1.46 -15.59 3.77
CA TYR A 207 0.19 -16.17 3.35
C TYR A 207 0.22 -16.64 1.90
N ASP A 208 -0.28 -17.84 1.65
CA ASP A 208 -0.26 -18.48 0.33
C ASP A 208 -0.89 -17.62 -0.77
N HIS A 209 -1.98 -16.93 -0.45
CA HIS A 209 -2.64 -16.04 -1.39
C HIS A 209 -1.73 -14.90 -1.83
N ASP A 210 -1.10 -14.21 -0.89
CA ASP A 210 -0.25 -13.03 -1.15
C ASP A 210 1.03 -13.45 -1.88
N LEU A 211 1.62 -14.57 -1.47
CA LEU A 211 2.74 -15.18 -2.16
C LEU A 211 2.38 -15.58 -3.59
N HIS A 212 1.17 -16.13 -3.81
CA HIS A 212 0.70 -16.47 -5.14
C HIS A 212 0.56 -15.24 -6.05
N GLU A 213 -0.03 -14.15 -5.54
CA GLU A 213 -0.16 -12.91 -6.30
C GLU A 213 1.20 -12.24 -6.56
N ALA A 214 2.15 -12.34 -5.61
CA ALA A 214 3.52 -11.87 -5.80
C ALA A 214 4.27 -12.67 -6.87
N LYS A 215 4.16 -14.00 -6.85
CA LYS A 215 4.75 -14.88 -7.89
C LYS A 215 4.21 -14.61 -9.29
N ARG A 216 2.99 -14.11 -9.40
CA ARG A 216 2.37 -13.71 -10.68
C ARG A 216 2.73 -12.29 -11.09
N GLY A 217 3.52 -11.57 -10.27
CA GLY A 217 3.90 -10.19 -10.52
C GLY A 217 2.79 -9.18 -10.31
N TYR A 218 1.69 -9.55 -9.65
CA TYR A 218 0.63 -8.60 -9.31
C TYR A 218 0.97 -7.78 -8.07
N TRP A 219 1.61 -8.40 -7.06
CA TRP A 219 2.02 -7.75 -5.83
C TRP A 219 3.54 -7.83 -5.64
N ASN A 220 4.08 -7.03 -4.74
CA ASN A 220 5.48 -7.14 -4.35
C ASN A 220 5.68 -8.15 -3.22
N TYR A 221 6.89 -8.69 -3.14
CA TYR A 221 7.31 -9.56 -2.04
C TYR A 221 7.59 -8.72 -0.80
N ASN A 222 6.62 -8.65 0.10
CA ASN A 222 6.78 -8.09 1.41
C ASN A 222 6.45 -9.17 2.45
N THR A 223 7.01 -9.05 3.63
CA THR A 223 6.69 -9.92 4.76
C THR A 223 6.38 -9.08 5.99
N LYS A 224 5.60 -9.64 6.90
CA LYS A 224 5.33 -9.03 8.20
C LYS A 224 6.61 -8.57 8.89
N THR A 225 7.62 -9.46 8.95
CA THR A 225 8.91 -9.17 9.60
C THR A 225 9.60 -7.96 9.02
N GLU A 226 9.63 -7.85 7.69
CA GLU A 226 10.27 -6.72 7.00
C GLU A 226 9.46 -5.44 7.18
N MET A 227 8.14 -5.53 7.10
CA MET A 227 7.27 -4.37 7.30
C MET A 227 7.36 -3.84 8.73
N THR A 228 7.37 -4.71 9.74
CA THR A 228 7.57 -4.33 11.14
C THR A 228 8.91 -3.61 11.32
N ARG A 229 9.99 -4.17 10.77
CA ARG A 229 11.32 -3.54 10.82
C ARG A 229 11.31 -2.13 10.20
N ILE A 230 10.72 -1.97 9.03
CA ILE A 230 10.65 -0.67 8.34
C ILE A 230 9.83 0.34 9.17
N ILE A 231 8.70 -0.08 9.73
CA ILE A 231 7.83 0.75 10.57
C ILE A 231 8.60 1.24 11.80
N GLU A 232 9.32 0.35 12.48
CA GLU A 232 10.14 0.67 13.66
C GLU A 232 11.33 1.58 13.32
N GLU A 233 12.05 1.30 12.22
CA GLU A 233 13.17 2.12 11.75
C GLU A 233 12.75 3.56 11.42
N GLU A 234 11.54 3.74 10.87
CA GLU A 234 10.97 5.07 10.65
C GLU A 234 10.38 5.69 11.92
N GLY A 235 10.45 4.98 13.07
CA GLY A 235 10.06 5.48 14.39
C GLY A 235 8.55 5.61 14.57
N TYR A 236 7.80 4.66 14.02
CA TYR A 236 6.37 4.47 14.31
C TYR A 236 6.19 3.39 15.39
N GLU A 237 5.13 3.54 16.17
CA GLU A 237 4.61 2.45 16.99
C GLU A 237 3.61 1.66 16.14
N GLY A 238 3.90 0.39 15.91
CA GLY A 238 3.07 -0.47 15.08
C GLY A 238 2.02 -1.22 15.89
N ASP A 239 0.76 -1.18 15.47
CA ASP A 239 -0.31 -2.08 15.93
C ASP A 239 -0.86 -2.84 14.71
N GLU A 240 -0.88 -4.16 14.77
CA GLU A 240 -1.35 -4.98 13.66
C GLU A 240 -2.82 -5.37 13.82
N MET A 241 -3.54 -5.25 12.72
CA MET A 241 -4.86 -5.85 12.58
C MET A 241 -4.71 -7.22 11.89
N ASN A 242 -4.92 -8.28 12.65
CA ASN A 242 -5.04 -9.66 12.14
C ASN A 242 -6.47 -9.92 11.62
#